data_0aaaf7abeb5d1fc47bb19a2bfa6b0569
#
_entry.id   0aaaf7abeb5d1fc47bb19a2bfa6b0569
#
_cell.length_a   1.000
_cell.length_b   1.000
_cell.length_c   1.000
_cell.angle_alpha   90.00
_cell.angle_beta   90.00
_cell.angle_gamma   90.00
#
_symmetry.space_group_name_H-M   'P 1'
#
loop_
_entity.id
_entity.type
_entity.pdbx_description
1 polymer ?
#
loop_
_entity_poly.entity_id
_entity_poly.type
_entity_poly.pdbx_seq_one_letter_code
_entity_poly.pdbx_strand_id
1 'polypeptide(L)'
;MEQAEYLAATYDYDGAIETLNGVEGAADDPEITAKIAEYQATKDSCVPVNMDEVTHIFYHSLIVDPDRGFAGDDSIAAGFKQWMTTVDEFNKITQAMYDNGYVLVRLRDLVIETTDADGTVHFTPNTELKLPAGKKAFVMSLDDLSYYHSYDGRGIASKIVLDENGKPTCEYVQADGTTVTGAYDCVPLLDQFIAEHPDASYHGAKGMIALTGYDGILGYRTDIAYKTHENLTDDQQAWLDAHPDFNWDDECAEAKKVADAIKDDGWEFASHTWGHIRIGDASMERIQTDTQKWLEYVAPLVGGTDTIIFAHGQDLADWHDYTTDNEKFNYLSSQGFHFYCNVDSSQYFLQIRDNYVRQGRRNLDGYRLWNDVHGDVNRTSDLFDASQILDPRRTDVPAL
;
A
#
# COMPACT_ATOMS: atom_id res chain seq x y z
N MET A 1 -11.16 17.23 24.48
CA MET A 1 -10.17 18.09 23.82
C MET A 1 -9.24 17.26 22.93
N GLU A 2 -8.39 16.39 23.46
CA GLU A 2 -7.40 15.60 22.67
C GLU A 2 -8.00 14.85 21.46
N GLN A 3 -9.15 14.19 21.67
CA GLN A 3 -9.83 13.50 20.55
C GLN A 3 -10.27 14.46 19.44
N ALA A 4 -10.79 15.63 19.78
CA ALA A 4 -11.20 16.63 18.80
C ALA A 4 -9.99 17.25 18.08
N GLU A 5 -8.88 17.45 18.80
CA GLU A 5 -7.63 17.93 18.20
C GLU A 5 -7.04 16.92 17.21
N TYR A 6 -7.08 15.62 17.55
CA TYR A 6 -6.65 14.56 16.63
C TYR A 6 -7.54 14.51 15.37
N LEU A 7 -8.88 14.55 15.53
CA LEU A 7 -9.81 14.57 14.39
C LEU A 7 -9.58 15.79 13.50
N ALA A 8 -9.41 16.97 14.08
CA ALA A 8 -9.12 18.18 13.31
C ALA A 8 -7.74 18.10 12.62
N ALA A 9 -6.72 17.53 13.27
CA ALA A 9 -5.40 17.32 12.67
C ALA A 9 -5.46 16.37 11.47
N THR A 10 -6.35 15.37 11.50
CA THR A 10 -6.60 14.45 10.37
C THR A 10 -7.67 14.96 9.40
N TYR A 11 -8.00 16.25 9.43
CA TYR A 11 -8.99 16.92 8.56
C TYR A 11 -10.45 16.54 8.79
N ASP A 12 -10.77 15.74 9.81
CA ASP A 12 -12.16 15.46 10.22
C ASP A 12 -12.70 16.58 11.12
N TYR A 13 -12.91 17.74 10.52
CA TYR A 13 -13.42 18.92 11.23
C TYR A 13 -14.85 18.71 11.73
N ASP A 14 -15.68 17.96 11.03
CA ASP A 14 -17.04 17.65 11.45
C ASP A 14 -17.05 16.78 12.72
N GLY A 15 -16.27 15.70 12.71
CA GLY A 15 -16.09 14.86 13.89
C GLY A 15 -15.48 15.61 15.08
N ALA A 16 -14.52 16.51 14.81
CA ALA A 16 -13.93 17.35 15.84
C ALA A 16 -14.97 18.30 16.49
N ILE A 17 -15.78 18.97 15.68
CA ILE A 17 -16.84 19.88 16.12
C ILE A 17 -17.94 19.11 16.89
N GLU A 18 -18.35 17.94 16.36
CA GLU A 18 -19.33 17.07 17.03
C GLU A 18 -18.82 16.60 18.39
N THR A 19 -17.57 16.17 18.46
CA THR A 19 -16.90 15.74 19.71
C THR A 19 -16.91 16.86 20.75
N LEU A 20 -16.60 18.10 20.35
CA LEU A 20 -16.61 19.26 21.27
C LEU A 20 -18.04 19.64 21.71
N ASN A 21 -19.00 19.61 20.81
CA ASN A 21 -20.42 19.89 21.11
C ASN A 21 -21.03 18.84 22.07
N GLY A 22 -20.49 17.61 22.07
CA GLY A 22 -20.90 16.53 22.98
C GLY A 22 -20.43 16.69 24.43
N VAL A 23 -19.55 17.65 24.71
CA VAL A 23 -19.07 17.92 26.09
C VAL A 23 -20.16 18.65 26.88
N GLU A 24 -20.45 18.17 28.10
CA GLU A 24 -21.42 18.81 28.98
C GLU A 24 -21.00 20.26 29.33
N GLY A 25 -21.86 21.22 29.05
CA GLY A 25 -21.57 22.64 29.27
C GLY A 25 -20.75 23.30 28.14
N ALA A 26 -20.52 22.63 27.03
CA ALA A 26 -19.73 23.13 25.91
C ALA A 26 -20.15 24.51 25.41
N ALA A 27 -21.46 24.80 25.38
CA ALA A 27 -21.99 26.08 24.89
C ALA A 27 -21.63 27.27 25.81
N ASP A 28 -21.36 27.01 27.09
CA ASP A 28 -21.00 28.02 28.10
C ASP A 28 -19.47 28.09 28.33
N ASP A 29 -18.70 27.19 27.71
CA ASP A 29 -17.26 27.16 27.81
C ASP A 29 -16.60 27.97 26.68
N PRO A 30 -15.92 29.10 27.01
CA PRO A 30 -15.32 29.96 26.01
C PRO A 30 -14.19 29.29 25.21
N GLU A 31 -13.47 28.34 25.79
CA GLU A 31 -12.37 27.63 25.13
C GLU A 31 -12.94 26.66 24.08
N ILE A 32 -13.95 25.87 24.45
CA ILE A 32 -14.63 24.94 23.54
C ILE A 32 -15.29 25.71 22.39
N THR A 33 -16.04 26.78 22.70
CA THR A 33 -16.70 27.57 21.65
C THR A 33 -15.72 28.25 20.70
N ALA A 34 -14.56 28.71 21.19
CA ALA A 34 -13.49 29.26 20.34
C ALA A 34 -12.89 28.19 19.43
N LYS A 35 -12.64 26.96 19.95
CA LYS A 35 -12.13 25.83 19.15
C LYS A 35 -13.11 25.38 18.06
N ILE A 36 -14.39 25.30 18.37
CA ILE A 36 -15.43 25.01 17.38
C ILE A 36 -15.43 26.05 16.26
N ALA A 37 -15.33 27.33 16.62
CA ALA A 37 -15.26 28.41 15.62
C ALA A 37 -13.98 28.35 14.78
N GLU A 38 -12.84 27.99 15.36
CA GLU A 38 -11.57 27.78 14.65
C GLU A 38 -11.69 26.62 13.64
N TYR A 39 -12.22 25.47 14.07
CA TYR A 39 -12.38 24.31 13.19
C TYR A 39 -13.38 24.57 12.06
N GLN A 40 -14.50 25.25 12.36
CA GLN A 40 -15.46 25.65 11.33
C GLN A 40 -14.82 26.60 10.29
N ALA A 41 -14.08 27.60 10.74
CA ALA A 41 -13.40 28.54 9.85
C ALA A 41 -12.35 27.84 8.98
N THR A 42 -11.60 26.88 9.55
CA THR A 42 -10.61 26.08 8.81
C THR A 42 -11.30 25.21 7.76
N LYS A 43 -12.36 24.49 8.14
CA LYS A 43 -13.18 23.70 7.23
C LYS A 43 -13.72 24.53 6.06
N ASP A 44 -14.26 25.71 6.36
CA ASP A 44 -14.84 26.61 5.34
C ASP A 44 -13.78 27.15 4.36
N SER A 45 -12.51 27.18 4.77
CA SER A 45 -11.37 27.61 3.94
C SER A 45 -10.78 26.49 3.09
N CYS A 46 -11.13 25.22 3.35
CA CYS A 46 -10.65 24.09 2.58
C CYS A 46 -11.19 24.13 1.14
N VAL A 47 -10.37 23.67 0.20
CA VAL A 47 -10.70 23.64 -1.23
C VAL A 47 -10.79 22.20 -1.72
N PRO A 48 -11.64 21.91 -2.73
CA PRO A 48 -11.71 20.58 -3.33
C PRO A 48 -10.33 20.14 -3.86
N VAL A 49 -10.02 18.87 -3.66
CA VAL A 49 -8.82 18.25 -4.24
C VAL A 49 -8.94 18.24 -5.77
N ASN A 50 -7.87 18.63 -6.46
CA ASN A 50 -7.81 18.50 -7.91
C ASN A 50 -7.52 17.02 -8.27
N MET A 51 -8.52 16.31 -8.77
CA MET A 51 -8.41 14.89 -9.11
C MET A 51 -7.37 14.61 -10.21
N ASP A 52 -7.09 15.57 -11.08
CA ASP A 52 -6.08 15.44 -12.15
C ASP A 52 -4.64 15.51 -11.61
N GLU A 53 -4.44 15.90 -10.36
CA GLU A 53 -3.14 16.03 -9.69
C GLU A 53 -2.93 15.01 -8.56
N VAL A 54 -3.85 14.06 -8.37
CA VAL A 54 -3.68 13.00 -7.38
C VAL A 54 -2.73 11.95 -7.91
N THR A 55 -1.57 11.84 -7.30
CA THR A 55 -0.57 10.80 -7.61
C THR A 55 -0.80 9.54 -6.78
N HIS A 56 -0.47 8.37 -7.33
CA HIS A 56 -0.41 7.11 -6.61
C HIS A 56 1.04 6.60 -6.66
N ILE A 57 1.69 6.56 -5.52
CA ILE A 57 3.06 6.06 -5.38
C ILE A 57 3.06 4.63 -4.84
N PHE A 58 4.11 3.86 -5.16
CA PHE A 58 4.21 2.52 -4.59
C PHE A 58 5.65 2.11 -4.30
N TYR A 59 5.75 1.16 -3.36
CA TYR A 59 6.98 0.52 -2.90
C TYR A 59 6.83 -1.00 -2.92
N HIS A 60 7.94 -1.70 -2.78
CA HIS A 60 8.02 -3.10 -2.33
C HIS A 60 8.56 -3.12 -0.88
N SER A 61 8.84 -4.30 -0.34
CA SER A 61 9.51 -4.43 0.96
C SER A 61 10.82 -3.63 1.01
N LEU A 62 11.12 -3.05 2.17
CA LEU A 62 12.27 -2.17 2.32
C LEU A 62 13.56 -2.93 2.63
N ILE A 63 14.68 -2.45 2.10
CA ILE A 63 16.00 -2.92 2.44
C ILE A 63 16.43 -2.25 3.77
N VAL A 64 16.57 -3.07 4.81
CA VAL A 64 17.02 -2.66 6.15
C VAL A 64 18.54 -2.55 6.19
N ASP A 65 19.22 -3.52 5.58
CA ASP A 65 20.68 -3.61 5.51
C ASP A 65 21.14 -3.60 4.04
N PRO A 66 21.44 -2.42 3.47
CA PRO A 66 21.87 -2.29 2.09
C PRO A 66 23.17 -3.03 1.76
N ASP A 67 24.07 -3.23 2.72
CA ASP A 67 25.31 -4.00 2.49
C ASP A 67 25.00 -5.47 2.20
N ARG A 68 23.93 -6.00 2.79
CA ARG A 68 23.41 -7.35 2.50
C ARG A 68 22.47 -7.36 1.30
N GLY A 69 21.59 -6.38 1.20
CA GLY A 69 20.60 -6.30 0.12
C GLY A 69 21.21 -6.13 -1.27
N PHE A 70 22.27 -5.33 -1.35
CA PHE A 70 22.96 -5.07 -2.62
C PHE A 70 24.12 -6.05 -2.91
N ALA A 71 24.43 -6.96 -1.97
CA ALA A 71 25.53 -7.91 -2.12
C ALA A 71 25.24 -8.99 -3.18
N GLY A 72 26.27 -9.34 -3.94
CA GLY A 72 26.22 -10.43 -4.93
C GLY A 72 25.89 -9.96 -6.34
N ASP A 73 25.99 -10.91 -7.28
CA ASP A 73 25.80 -10.68 -8.72
C ASP A 73 24.63 -11.51 -9.28
N ASP A 74 23.79 -12.05 -8.38
CA ASP A 74 22.62 -12.83 -8.75
C ASP A 74 21.41 -11.95 -9.11
N SER A 75 20.37 -12.58 -9.64
CA SER A 75 19.15 -11.90 -10.06
C SER A 75 18.39 -11.25 -8.89
N ILE A 76 18.52 -11.78 -7.68
CA ILE A 76 17.89 -11.23 -6.48
C ILE A 76 18.57 -9.92 -6.10
N ALA A 77 19.91 -9.89 -6.03
CA ALA A 77 20.67 -8.66 -5.77
C ALA A 77 20.39 -7.58 -6.84
N ALA A 78 20.32 -7.98 -8.11
CA ALA A 78 19.95 -7.09 -9.21
C ALA A 78 18.52 -6.53 -9.00
N GLY A 79 17.56 -7.39 -8.66
CA GLY A 79 16.19 -6.99 -8.35
C GLY A 79 16.10 -6.05 -7.16
N PHE A 80 16.85 -6.29 -6.09
CA PHE A 80 16.89 -5.40 -4.92
C PHE A 80 17.43 -4.02 -5.27
N LYS A 81 18.46 -3.95 -6.11
CA LYS A 81 18.98 -2.68 -6.62
C LYS A 81 17.98 -1.92 -7.48
N GLN A 82 17.13 -2.63 -8.25
CA GLN A 82 16.16 -2.03 -9.15
C GLN A 82 14.84 -1.68 -8.45
N TRP A 83 14.23 -2.65 -7.77
CA TRP A 83 12.81 -2.58 -7.38
C TRP A 83 12.58 -2.24 -5.92
N MET A 84 13.60 -2.33 -5.06
CA MET A 84 13.41 -2.08 -3.64
C MET A 84 14.03 -0.76 -3.20
N THR A 85 13.39 -0.13 -2.23
CA THR A 85 13.79 1.12 -1.59
C THR A 85 14.47 0.77 -0.26
N THR A 86 15.47 1.51 0.18
CA THR A 86 16.03 1.33 1.52
C THR A 86 15.15 2.03 2.57
N VAL A 87 15.26 1.62 3.83
CA VAL A 87 14.58 2.30 4.96
C VAL A 87 14.96 3.79 5.01
N ASP A 88 16.22 4.13 4.75
CA ASP A 88 16.68 5.52 4.72
C ASP A 88 16.03 6.31 3.58
N GLU A 89 15.98 5.74 2.38
CA GLU A 89 15.29 6.34 1.22
C GLU A 89 13.80 6.56 1.52
N PHE A 90 13.10 5.54 2.06
CA PHE A 90 11.68 5.62 2.40
C PHE A 90 11.40 6.74 3.41
N ASN A 91 12.16 6.82 4.49
CA ASN A 91 11.99 7.85 5.51
C ASN A 91 12.22 9.26 4.94
N LYS A 92 13.26 9.44 4.12
CA LYS A 92 13.53 10.72 3.45
C LYS A 92 12.43 11.11 2.46
N ILE A 93 11.91 10.16 1.66
CA ILE A 93 10.79 10.40 0.74
C ILE A 93 9.55 10.83 1.51
N THR A 94 9.20 10.09 2.57
CA THR A 94 8.02 10.37 3.39
C THR A 94 8.09 11.76 3.99
N GLN A 95 9.24 12.13 4.58
CA GLN A 95 9.46 13.47 5.12
C GLN A 95 9.39 14.55 4.03
N ALA A 96 10.07 14.35 2.89
CA ALA A 96 10.08 15.34 1.82
C ALA A 96 8.69 15.56 1.19
N MET A 97 7.90 14.50 1.01
CA MET A 97 6.52 14.62 0.54
C MET A 97 5.65 15.38 1.55
N TYR A 98 5.77 15.08 2.83
CA TYR A 98 5.08 15.80 3.90
C TYR A 98 5.45 17.31 3.90
N ASP A 99 6.74 17.64 3.83
CA ASP A 99 7.23 19.02 3.78
C ASP A 99 6.74 19.77 2.52
N ASN A 100 6.53 19.04 1.41
CA ASN A 100 5.97 19.56 0.16
C ASN A 100 4.42 19.59 0.15
N GLY A 101 3.79 19.32 1.30
CA GLY A 101 2.35 19.47 1.51
C GLY A 101 1.50 18.32 1.00
N TYR A 102 2.10 17.15 0.73
CA TYR A 102 1.34 15.96 0.36
C TYR A 102 0.61 15.36 1.57
N VAL A 103 -0.64 14.94 1.37
CA VAL A 103 -1.52 14.31 2.35
C VAL A 103 -1.98 12.97 1.82
N LEU A 104 -1.77 11.93 2.58
CA LEU A 104 -2.18 10.56 2.22
C LEU A 104 -3.69 10.42 2.30
N VAL A 105 -4.31 9.93 1.23
CA VAL A 105 -5.73 9.61 1.12
C VAL A 105 -5.89 8.16 0.64
N ARG A 106 -7.04 7.54 0.91
CA ARG A 106 -7.36 6.24 0.31
C ARG A 106 -7.77 6.42 -1.15
N LEU A 107 -7.55 5.41 -1.97
CA LEU A 107 -8.04 5.43 -3.35
C LEU A 107 -9.57 5.62 -3.41
N ARG A 108 -10.30 5.00 -2.48
CA ARG A 108 -11.75 5.13 -2.37
C ARG A 108 -12.23 6.50 -1.89
N ASP A 109 -11.39 7.30 -1.22
CA ASP A 109 -11.74 8.67 -0.84
C ASP A 109 -11.89 9.59 -2.08
N LEU A 110 -11.32 9.21 -3.22
CA LEU A 110 -11.39 9.97 -4.48
C LEU A 110 -12.76 9.88 -5.16
N VAL A 111 -13.61 8.96 -4.73
CA VAL A 111 -14.91 8.69 -5.36
C VAL A 111 -16.04 8.65 -4.36
N ILE A 112 -17.24 8.92 -4.84
CA ILE A 112 -18.49 8.60 -4.16
C ILE A 112 -19.02 7.32 -4.82
N GLU A 113 -19.16 6.28 -4.01
CA GLU A 113 -19.74 5.01 -4.41
C GLU A 113 -21.23 4.99 -4.05
N THR A 114 -22.05 4.57 -4.98
CA THR A 114 -23.48 4.31 -4.76
C THR A 114 -23.84 2.94 -5.31
N THR A 115 -24.81 2.28 -4.67
CA THR A 115 -25.26 0.94 -5.10
C THR A 115 -26.76 0.97 -5.35
N ASP A 116 -27.19 0.54 -6.53
CA ASP A 116 -28.57 0.41 -6.90
C ASP A 116 -29.25 -0.76 -6.19
N ALA A 117 -30.58 -0.82 -6.28
CA ALA A 117 -31.40 -1.86 -5.63
C ALA A 117 -31.10 -3.28 -6.15
N ASP A 118 -30.52 -3.42 -7.33
CA ASP A 118 -30.11 -4.70 -7.93
C ASP A 118 -28.65 -5.08 -7.60
N GLY A 119 -27.95 -4.23 -6.83
CA GLY A 119 -26.56 -4.44 -6.43
C GLY A 119 -25.51 -3.86 -7.40
N THR A 120 -25.92 -3.13 -8.44
CA THR A 120 -25.00 -2.48 -9.35
C THR A 120 -24.30 -1.30 -8.66
N VAL A 121 -22.98 -1.26 -8.74
CA VAL A 121 -22.14 -0.23 -8.13
C VAL A 121 -21.83 0.86 -9.15
N HIS A 122 -21.93 2.12 -8.70
CA HIS A 122 -21.68 3.31 -9.51
C HIS A 122 -20.68 4.23 -8.82
N PHE A 123 -19.79 4.84 -9.57
CA PHE A 123 -18.76 5.76 -9.07
C PHE A 123 -18.87 7.14 -9.71
N THR A 124 -18.74 8.16 -8.89
CA THR A 124 -18.57 9.54 -9.32
C THR A 124 -17.40 10.19 -8.58
N PRO A 125 -16.73 11.22 -9.16
CA PRO A 125 -15.68 11.96 -8.44
C PRO A 125 -16.17 12.54 -7.13
N ASN A 126 -15.38 12.38 -6.06
CA ASN A 126 -15.71 12.96 -4.75
C ASN A 126 -15.30 14.44 -4.69
N THR A 127 -16.24 15.33 -4.98
CA THR A 127 -16.03 16.79 -4.89
C THR A 127 -16.04 17.33 -3.45
N GLU A 128 -16.41 16.50 -2.46
CA GLU A 128 -16.40 16.85 -1.04
C GLU A 128 -15.07 16.51 -0.36
N LEU A 129 -14.15 15.79 -1.03
CA LEU A 129 -12.79 15.64 -0.57
C LEU A 129 -12.08 16.99 -0.66
N LYS A 130 -11.90 17.63 0.49
CA LYS A 130 -11.34 18.98 0.60
C LYS A 130 -10.14 18.98 1.53
N LEU A 131 -9.12 19.74 1.16
CA LEU A 131 -7.92 19.95 1.96
C LEU A 131 -7.64 21.47 2.10
N PRO A 132 -6.87 21.88 3.10
CA PRO A 132 -6.39 23.26 3.18
C PRO A 132 -5.66 23.67 1.89
N ALA A 133 -5.78 24.93 1.50
CA ALA A 133 -5.15 25.44 0.28
C ALA A 133 -3.62 25.18 0.30
N GLY A 134 -3.11 24.64 -0.80
CA GLY A 134 -1.70 24.26 -0.96
C GLY A 134 -1.36 22.83 -0.55
N LYS A 135 -2.24 22.11 0.14
CA LYS A 135 -2.07 20.67 0.36
C LYS A 135 -2.45 19.88 -0.92
N LYS A 136 -1.81 18.73 -1.12
CA LYS A 136 -1.97 17.86 -2.31
C LYS A 136 -2.29 16.44 -1.87
N ALA A 137 -3.30 15.83 -2.43
CA ALA A 137 -3.63 14.44 -2.12
C ALA A 137 -2.71 13.45 -2.86
N PHE A 138 -2.33 12.36 -2.20
CA PHE A 138 -1.70 11.22 -2.84
C PHE A 138 -2.20 9.89 -2.27
N VAL A 139 -2.10 8.84 -3.06
CA VAL A 139 -2.40 7.45 -2.67
C VAL A 139 -1.09 6.68 -2.59
N MET A 140 -1.01 5.68 -1.70
CA MET A 140 0.16 4.83 -1.56
C MET A 140 -0.23 3.36 -1.57
N SER A 141 0.61 2.52 -2.21
CA SER A 141 0.48 1.06 -2.13
C SER A 141 1.84 0.38 -1.95
N LEU A 142 1.78 -0.87 -1.48
CA LEU A 142 2.93 -1.75 -1.29
C LEU A 142 2.69 -3.01 -2.10
N ASP A 143 3.65 -3.39 -2.94
CA ASP A 143 3.57 -4.61 -3.72
C ASP A 143 4.38 -5.74 -3.05
N ASP A 144 3.92 -6.98 -3.19
CA ASP A 144 4.64 -8.19 -2.80
C ASP A 144 5.06 -8.26 -1.32
N LEU A 145 4.21 -7.80 -0.39
CA LEU A 145 4.50 -7.89 1.04
C LEU A 145 4.33 -9.34 1.56
N SER A 146 5.01 -10.26 0.91
CA SER A 146 4.94 -11.71 1.17
C SER A 146 6.21 -12.25 1.82
N TYR A 147 7.33 -11.52 1.74
CA TYR A 147 8.63 -11.94 2.28
C TYR A 147 9.01 -13.34 1.80
N TYR A 148 9.19 -13.47 0.49
CA TYR A 148 9.50 -14.74 -0.18
C TYR A 148 10.78 -15.39 0.33
N HIS A 149 10.87 -16.72 0.33
CA HIS A 149 12.07 -17.45 0.74
C HIS A 149 13.33 -17.05 -0.03
N SER A 150 13.20 -16.65 -1.30
CA SER A 150 14.33 -16.13 -2.08
C SER A 150 14.96 -14.85 -1.49
N TYR A 151 14.27 -14.19 -0.55
CA TYR A 151 14.74 -12.99 0.14
C TYR A 151 15.37 -13.29 1.52
N ASP A 152 15.30 -14.52 2.00
CA ASP A 152 15.84 -14.89 3.30
C ASP A 152 17.33 -14.53 3.40
N GLY A 153 17.70 -13.86 4.49
CA GLY A 153 19.08 -13.42 4.73
C GLY A 153 19.56 -12.22 3.89
N ARG A 154 18.71 -11.63 3.05
CA ARG A 154 19.06 -10.53 2.13
C ARG A 154 18.93 -9.13 2.72
N GLY A 155 18.79 -9.00 4.04
CA GLY A 155 18.77 -7.68 4.69
C GLY A 155 17.45 -6.94 4.58
N ILE A 156 16.34 -7.66 4.43
CA ILE A 156 14.97 -7.16 4.56
C ILE A 156 14.29 -7.78 5.78
N ALA A 157 13.12 -7.26 6.18
CA ALA A 157 12.29 -7.92 7.19
C ALA A 157 11.88 -9.32 6.73
N SER A 158 11.57 -10.20 7.67
CA SER A 158 11.16 -11.59 7.38
C SER A 158 9.65 -11.80 7.51
N LYS A 159 8.98 -10.97 8.32
CA LYS A 159 7.56 -11.16 8.66
C LYS A 159 7.00 -9.90 9.31
N ILE A 160 5.71 -9.62 9.12
CA ILE A 160 4.97 -8.71 9.98
C ILE A 160 4.40 -9.50 11.16
N VAL A 161 4.61 -8.99 12.35
CA VAL A 161 4.12 -9.55 13.62
C VAL A 161 3.41 -8.47 14.41
N LEU A 162 2.80 -8.83 15.54
CA LEU A 162 2.21 -7.85 16.46
C LEU A 162 3.14 -7.63 17.65
N ASP A 163 3.26 -6.38 18.08
CA ASP A 163 3.95 -6.01 19.30
C ASP A 163 3.09 -6.38 20.56
N GLU A 164 3.59 -6.06 21.74
CA GLU A 164 2.90 -6.31 23.02
C GLU A 164 1.56 -5.57 23.17
N ASN A 165 1.33 -4.52 22.38
CA ASN A 165 0.10 -3.74 22.33
C ASN A 165 -0.84 -4.18 21.20
N GLY A 166 -0.48 -5.23 20.43
CA GLY A 166 -1.23 -5.71 19.29
C GLY A 166 -1.08 -4.86 18.04
N LYS A 167 -0.04 -4.01 17.96
CA LYS A 167 0.23 -3.16 16.79
C LYS A 167 1.16 -3.86 15.80
N PRO A 168 0.98 -3.63 14.49
CA PRO A 168 1.87 -4.18 13.46
C PRO A 168 3.32 -3.72 13.64
N THR A 169 4.25 -4.65 13.62
CA THR A 169 5.70 -4.44 13.62
C THR A 169 6.35 -5.52 12.77
N CYS A 170 7.68 -5.53 12.64
CA CYS A 170 8.36 -6.52 11.81
C CYS A 170 9.32 -7.37 12.62
N GLU A 171 9.49 -8.63 12.21
CA GLU A 171 10.69 -9.42 12.52
C GLU A 171 11.78 -9.13 11.49
N TYR A 172 13.01 -9.08 11.97
CA TYR A 172 14.20 -8.92 11.15
C TYR A 172 15.31 -9.83 11.65
N VAL A 173 15.90 -10.61 10.74
CA VAL A 173 17.05 -11.47 11.05
C VAL A 173 18.33 -10.72 10.75
N GLN A 174 19.07 -10.36 11.82
CA GLN A 174 20.34 -9.66 11.74
C GLN A 174 21.44 -10.51 11.10
N ALA A 175 22.57 -9.89 10.76
CA ALA A 175 23.70 -10.56 10.12
C ALA A 175 24.31 -11.69 10.97
N ASP A 176 24.18 -11.62 12.29
CA ASP A 176 24.64 -12.66 13.22
C ASP A 176 23.61 -13.79 13.44
N GLY A 177 22.44 -13.74 12.75
CA GLY A 177 21.36 -14.70 12.87
C GLY A 177 20.38 -14.40 14.02
N THR A 178 20.58 -13.33 14.78
CA THR A 178 19.64 -12.93 15.85
C THR A 178 18.38 -12.34 15.24
N THR A 179 17.21 -12.82 15.66
CA THR A 179 15.92 -12.22 15.29
C THR A 179 15.57 -11.11 16.27
N VAL A 180 15.22 -9.95 15.73
CA VAL A 180 14.78 -8.77 16.48
C VAL A 180 13.44 -8.26 15.92
N THR A 181 12.70 -7.53 16.73
CA THR A 181 11.43 -6.89 16.30
C THR A 181 11.57 -5.38 16.29
N GLY A 182 10.90 -4.72 15.33
CA GLY A 182 10.94 -3.26 15.20
C GLY A 182 10.33 -2.76 13.90
N ALA A 183 10.46 -1.46 13.67
CA ALA A 183 9.97 -0.80 12.45
C ALA A 183 10.98 -1.01 11.30
N TYR A 184 10.89 -2.14 10.62
CA TYR A 184 11.83 -2.55 9.58
C TYR A 184 11.21 -2.56 8.17
N ASP A 185 9.92 -2.17 8.03
CA ASP A 185 9.29 -2.07 6.71
C ASP A 185 8.24 -0.95 6.70
N CYS A 186 7.66 -0.65 5.54
CA CYS A 186 6.76 0.46 5.28
C CYS A 186 5.61 0.56 6.29
N VAL A 187 5.00 -0.57 6.69
CA VAL A 187 3.82 -0.57 7.58
C VAL A 187 4.14 0.10 8.92
N PRO A 188 5.03 -0.42 9.75
CA PRO A 188 5.30 0.21 11.05
C PRO A 188 6.01 1.57 10.94
N LEU A 189 6.80 1.80 9.88
CA LEU A 189 7.47 3.09 9.69
C LEU A 189 6.47 4.21 9.35
N LEU A 190 5.51 3.94 8.46
CA LEU A 190 4.45 4.90 8.15
C LEU A 190 3.54 5.15 9.34
N ASP A 191 3.21 4.09 10.10
CA ASP A 191 2.40 4.20 11.30
C ASP A 191 3.04 5.12 12.34
N GLN A 192 4.34 4.97 12.57
CA GLN A 192 5.12 5.87 13.44
C GLN A 192 5.12 7.31 12.91
N PHE A 193 5.35 7.49 11.61
CA PHE A 193 5.36 8.81 11.00
C PHE A 193 4.01 9.53 11.14
N ILE A 194 2.90 8.84 10.87
CA ILE A 194 1.55 9.42 11.00
C ILE A 194 1.18 9.68 12.47
N ALA A 195 1.66 8.85 13.40
CA ALA A 195 1.46 9.11 14.83
C ALA A 195 2.15 10.41 15.29
N GLU A 196 3.32 10.73 14.71
CA GLU A 196 4.05 11.98 14.96
C GLU A 196 3.48 13.17 14.16
N HIS A 197 2.91 12.91 12.98
CA HIS A 197 2.38 13.87 12.02
C HIS A 197 0.96 13.49 11.57
N PRO A 198 -0.08 13.63 12.43
CA PRO A 198 -1.45 13.24 12.07
C PRO A 198 -1.97 13.93 10.81
N ASP A 199 -1.52 15.16 10.55
CA ASP A 199 -1.87 15.93 9.34
C ASP A 199 -1.17 15.46 8.04
N ALA A 200 -0.34 14.41 8.12
CA ALA A 200 0.15 13.70 6.94
C ALA A 200 -0.93 12.79 6.31
N SER A 201 -2.04 12.54 7.02
CA SER A 201 -3.04 11.55 6.65
C SER A 201 -4.46 12.10 6.77
N TYR A 202 -5.26 11.93 5.73
CA TYR A 202 -6.68 12.29 5.70
C TYR A 202 -7.50 11.22 6.41
N HIS A 203 -8.19 11.59 7.51
CA HIS A 203 -9.03 10.70 8.31
C HIS A 203 -8.33 9.38 8.71
N GLY A 204 -7.02 9.46 9.00
CA GLY A 204 -6.22 8.29 9.37
C GLY A 204 -5.99 7.30 8.22
N ALA A 205 -6.10 7.75 6.96
CA ALA A 205 -5.79 6.94 5.79
C ALA A 205 -4.37 6.37 5.87
N LYS A 206 -4.23 5.11 5.48
CA LYS A 206 -2.95 4.43 5.30
C LYS A 206 -2.79 4.00 3.84
N GLY A 207 -1.76 3.23 3.56
CA GLY A 207 -1.55 2.65 2.25
C GLY A 207 -2.38 1.40 2.00
N MET A 208 -2.25 0.87 0.80
CA MET A 208 -2.85 -0.37 0.32
C MET A 208 -1.75 -1.44 0.18
N ILE A 209 -1.97 -2.63 0.68
CA ILE A 209 -1.03 -3.76 0.59
C ILE A 209 -1.54 -4.73 -0.47
N ALA A 210 -0.82 -4.83 -1.59
CA ALA A 210 -1.14 -5.73 -2.68
C ALA A 210 -0.43 -7.08 -2.47
N LEU A 211 -1.23 -8.11 -2.21
CA LEU A 211 -0.74 -9.43 -1.85
C LEU A 211 -0.88 -10.42 -3.01
N THR A 212 0.20 -11.15 -3.27
CA THR A 212 0.17 -12.43 -3.97
C THR A 212 -0.26 -13.55 -3.02
N GLY A 213 -0.46 -14.76 -3.54
CA GLY A 213 -0.82 -15.91 -2.69
C GLY A 213 0.25 -16.98 -2.65
N TYR A 214 1.10 -17.05 -3.69
CA TYR A 214 2.19 -18.02 -3.70
C TYR A 214 3.22 -17.66 -2.61
N ASP A 215 3.82 -18.69 -2.01
CA ASP A 215 4.73 -18.61 -0.85
C ASP A 215 4.06 -18.04 0.44
N GLY A 216 2.85 -17.48 0.34
CA GLY A 216 2.08 -16.98 1.46
C GLY A 216 2.00 -15.45 1.55
N ILE A 217 1.50 -14.91 2.66
CA ILE A 217 1.26 -13.47 2.87
C ILE A 217 1.94 -12.97 4.15
N LEU A 218 2.42 -11.72 4.16
CA LEU A 218 2.96 -11.03 5.33
C LEU A 218 4.12 -11.78 6.03
N GLY A 219 4.75 -12.73 5.35
CA GLY A 219 5.79 -13.62 5.89
C GLY A 219 5.28 -14.92 6.50
N TYR A 220 3.96 -15.14 6.49
CA TYR A 220 3.30 -16.38 6.90
C TYR A 220 3.16 -17.34 5.70
N ARG A 221 3.48 -18.60 5.90
CA ARG A 221 3.51 -19.63 4.83
C ARG A 221 2.11 -20.19 4.56
N THR A 222 1.22 -19.32 4.07
CA THR A 222 -0.20 -19.60 3.85
C THR A 222 -0.52 -20.13 2.45
N ASP A 223 0.48 -20.29 1.56
CA ASP A 223 0.27 -20.96 0.27
C ASP A 223 -0.26 -22.39 0.51
N ILE A 224 -1.29 -22.76 -0.25
CA ILE A 224 -1.91 -24.09 -0.15
C ILE A 224 -0.93 -25.24 -0.44
N ALA A 225 0.15 -24.96 -1.16
CA ALA A 225 1.21 -25.94 -1.42
C ALA A 225 1.84 -26.49 -0.13
N TYR A 226 1.98 -25.67 0.92
CA TYR A 226 2.48 -26.12 2.22
C TYR A 226 1.53 -27.08 2.94
N LYS A 227 0.22 -27.00 2.70
CA LYS A 227 -0.77 -27.93 3.26
C LYS A 227 -0.86 -29.24 2.50
N THR A 228 -0.86 -29.13 1.16
CA THR A 228 -1.09 -30.29 0.29
C THR A 228 0.19 -31.06 -0.02
N HIS A 229 1.34 -30.43 0.16
CA HIS A 229 2.65 -30.90 -0.30
C HIS A 229 2.70 -31.13 -1.82
N GLU A 230 1.84 -30.44 -2.58
CA GLU A 230 1.80 -30.49 -4.04
C GLU A 230 2.42 -29.23 -4.65
N ASN A 231 3.23 -29.41 -5.68
CA ASN A 231 3.88 -28.32 -6.43
C ASN A 231 4.78 -27.41 -5.57
N LEU A 232 5.36 -27.94 -4.51
CA LEU A 232 6.36 -27.22 -3.70
C LEU A 232 7.59 -26.89 -4.54
N THR A 233 8.12 -25.69 -4.33
CA THR A 233 9.48 -25.35 -4.80
C THR A 233 10.52 -26.01 -3.91
N ASP A 234 11.79 -26.05 -4.36
CA ASP A 234 12.89 -26.60 -3.56
C ASP A 234 13.05 -25.83 -2.23
N ASP A 235 12.88 -24.52 -2.24
CA ASP A 235 12.97 -23.68 -1.04
C ASP A 235 11.82 -23.94 -0.07
N GLN A 236 10.58 -24.10 -0.56
CA GLN A 236 9.43 -24.45 0.25
C GLN A 236 9.57 -25.84 0.90
N GLN A 237 10.06 -26.82 0.14
CA GLN A 237 10.32 -28.15 0.67
C GLN A 237 11.42 -28.11 1.73
N ALA A 238 12.53 -27.43 1.48
CA ALA A 238 13.62 -27.27 2.44
C ALA A 238 13.15 -26.59 3.74
N TRP A 239 12.27 -25.59 3.61
CA TRP A 239 11.69 -24.93 4.75
C TRP A 239 10.79 -25.87 5.58
N LEU A 240 9.91 -26.65 4.94
CA LEU A 240 9.08 -27.65 5.61
C LEU A 240 9.91 -28.69 6.33
N ASP A 241 11.00 -29.17 5.70
CA ASP A 241 11.92 -30.17 6.31
C ASP A 241 12.59 -29.60 7.59
N ALA A 242 12.83 -28.29 7.61
CA ALA A 242 13.38 -27.58 8.78
C ALA A 242 12.33 -27.28 9.86
N HIS A 243 11.02 -27.35 9.54
CA HIS A 243 9.92 -27.04 10.44
C HIS A 243 8.93 -28.23 10.54
N PRO A 244 9.34 -29.38 11.10
CA PRO A 244 8.53 -30.61 11.10
C PRO A 244 7.23 -30.49 11.92
N ASP A 245 7.13 -29.48 12.81
CA ASP A 245 5.93 -29.22 13.62
C ASP A 245 5.02 -28.16 12.99
N PHE A 246 5.29 -27.73 11.74
CA PHE A 246 4.49 -26.75 11.04
C PHE A 246 3.03 -27.21 10.87
N ASN A 247 2.10 -26.32 11.16
CA ASN A 247 0.67 -26.51 10.97
C ASN A 247 0.11 -25.37 10.11
N TRP A 248 -0.34 -25.69 8.91
CA TRP A 248 -0.84 -24.69 7.96
C TRP A 248 -2.09 -23.94 8.46
N ASP A 249 -2.99 -24.63 9.17
CA ASP A 249 -4.22 -24.01 9.68
C ASP A 249 -3.92 -22.99 10.80
N ASP A 250 -2.94 -23.29 11.67
CA ASP A 250 -2.45 -22.37 12.70
C ASP A 250 -1.73 -21.16 12.07
N GLU A 251 -0.90 -21.39 11.04
CA GLU A 251 -0.21 -20.34 10.30
C GLU A 251 -1.19 -19.38 9.63
N CYS A 252 -2.24 -19.89 8.99
CA CYS A 252 -3.32 -19.08 8.43
C CYS A 252 -4.07 -18.28 9.50
N ALA A 253 -4.29 -18.85 10.68
CA ALA A 253 -4.95 -18.15 11.78
C ALA A 253 -4.11 -16.97 12.30
N GLU A 254 -2.79 -17.14 12.44
CA GLU A 254 -1.90 -16.04 12.82
C GLU A 254 -1.77 -14.99 11.72
N ALA A 255 -1.65 -15.38 10.44
CA ALA A 255 -1.67 -14.46 9.32
C ALA A 255 -2.93 -13.59 9.30
N LYS A 256 -4.09 -14.22 9.51
CA LYS A 256 -5.38 -13.51 9.59
C LYS A 256 -5.42 -12.51 10.74
N LYS A 257 -4.96 -12.90 11.93
CA LYS A 257 -4.91 -12.03 13.11
C LYS A 257 -4.05 -10.79 12.85
N VAL A 258 -2.90 -10.95 12.19
CA VAL A 258 -2.03 -9.83 11.81
C VAL A 258 -2.70 -8.98 10.73
N ALA A 259 -3.33 -9.58 9.72
CA ALA A 259 -4.05 -8.85 8.68
C ALA A 259 -5.23 -8.05 9.26
N ASP A 260 -5.96 -8.60 10.24
CA ASP A 260 -7.03 -7.87 10.93
C ASP A 260 -6.48 -6.66 11.70
N ALA A 261 -5.36 -6.80 12.43
CA ALA A 261 -4.72 -5.69 13.12
C ALA A 261 -4.21 -4.60 12.18
N ILE A 262 -3.67 -4.97 11.01
CA ILE A 262 -3.26 -4.03 9.95
C ILE A 262 -4.47 -3.24 9.44
N LYS A 263 -5.62 -3.88 9.21
CA LYS A 263 -6.86 -3.18 8.81
C LYS A 263 -7.40 -2.27 9.91
N ASP A 264 -7.39 -2.73 11.15
CA ASP A 264 -7.84 -1.94 12.31
C ASP A 264 -6.97 -0.68 12.50
N ASP A 265 -5.72 -0.73 12.03
CA ASP A 265 -4.81 0.42 12.03
C ASP A 265 -4.99 1.35 10.80
N GLY A 266 -5.92 1.04 9.89
CA GLY A 266 -6.33 1.88 8.77
C GLY A 266 -5.74 1.54 7.40
N TRP A 267 -4.95 0.47 7.29
CA TRP A 267 -4.45 -0.06 6.02
C TRP A 267 -5.55 -0.81 5.25
N GLU A 268 -5.39 -0.89 3.94
CA GLU A 268 -6.27 -1.65 3.05
C GLU A 268 -5.47 -2.78 2.38
N PHE A 269 -6.17 -3.83 1.91
CA PHE A 269 -5.57 -4.89 1.11
C PHE A 269 -6.08 -4.85 -0.32
N ALA A 270 -5.22 -5.26 -1.26
CA ALA A 270 -5.54 -5.43 -2.67
C ALA A 270 -5.03 -6.78 -3.17
N SER A 271 -5.65 -7.29 -4.24
CA SER A 271 -5.11 -8.44 -4.96
C SER A 271 -3.92 -8.01 -5.83
N HIS A 272 -2.82 -8.77 -5.76
CA HIS A 272 -1.69 -8.65 -6.69
C HIS A 272 -1.62 -9.86 -7.64
N THR A 273 -2.77 -10.49 -7.90
CA THR A 273 -2.93 -11.82 -8.46
C THR A 273 -2.35 -12.92 -7.55
N TRP A 274 -2.80 -14.16 -7.65
CA TRP A 274 -2.27 -15.22 -6.78
C TRP A 274 -0.82 -15.55 -7.12
N GLY A 275 -0.53 -15.70 -8.40
CA GLY A 275 0.77 -16.14 -8.89
C GLY A 275 1.62 -15.06 -9.55
N HIS A 276 1.40 -13.77 -9.21
CA HIS A 276 2.11 -12.63 -9.79
C HIS A 276 2.13 -12.68 -11.32
N ILE A 277 0.97 -12.92 -11.93
CA ILE A 277 0.87 -13.15 -13.37
C ILE A 277 0.86 -11.85 -14.19
N ARG A 278 1.39 -11.93 -15.42
CA ARG A 278 1.27 -10.87 -16.41
C ARG A 278 -0.14 -10.86 -17.01
N ILE A 279 -1.07 -10.22 -16.34
CA ILE A 279 -2.51 -10.29 -16.65
C ILE A 279 -2.85 -9.80 -18.07
N GLY A 280 -2.13 -8.80 -18.56
CA GLY A 280 -2.27 -8.29 -19.94
C GLY A 280 -1.99 -9.36 -20.99
N ASP A 281 -1.01 -10.23 -20.76
CA ASP A 281 -0.56 -11.27 -21.68
C ASP A 281 -1.22 -12.65 -21.41
N ALA A 282 -1.78 -12.86 -20.21
CA ALA A 282 -2.32 -14.14 -19.79
C ALA A 282 -3.59 -14.51 -20.54
N SER A 283 -3.79 -15.83 -20.77
CA SER A 283 -5.06 -16.36 -21.27
C SER A 283 -6.18 -16.20 -20.24
N MET A 284 -7.43 -16.19 -20.69
CA MET A 284 -8.60 -16.17 -19.79
C MET A 284 -8.61 -17.33 -18.80
N GLU A 285 -8.24 -18.54 -19.23
CA GLU A 285 -8.13 -19.72 -18.35
C GLU A 285 -7.12 -19.48 -17.22
N ARG A 286 -5.96 -18.90 -17.55
CA ARG A 286 -4.92 -18.55 -16.55
C ARG A 286 -5.43 -17.51 -15.58
N ILE A 287 -6.08 -16.46 -16.06
CA ILE A 287 -6.65 -15.39 -15.23
C ILE A 287 -7.72 -15.96 -14.29
N GLN A 288 -8.62 -16.77 -14.81
CA GLN A 288 -9.67 -17.39 -14.01
C GLN A 288 -9.12 -18.29 -12.91
N THR A 289 -8.17 -19.16 -13.24
CA THR A 289 -7.54 -20.05 -12.27
C THR A 289 -6.78 -19.26 -11.19
N ASP A 290 -6.04 -18.27 -11.58
CA ASP A 290 -5.25 -17.42 -10.67
C ASP A 290 -6.15 -16.60 -9.73
N THR A 291 -7.17 -15.94 -10.29
CA THR A 291 -8.15 -15.14 -9.52
C THR A 291 -8.91 -16.02 -8.53
N GLN A 292 -9.36 -17.22 -8.95
CA GLN A 292 -10.06 -18.12 -8.04
C GLN A 292 -9.18 -18.59 -6.90
N LYS A 293 -7.89 -18.87 -7.15
CA LYS A 293 -6.94 -19.19 -6.08
C LYS A 293 -6.78 -18.04 -5.09
N TRP A 294 -6.68 -16.81 -5.58
CA TRP A 294 -6.58 -15.65 -4.70
C TRP A 294 -7.82 -15.50 -3.83
N LEU A 295 -9.01 -15.61 -4.44
CA LEU A 295 -10.28 -15.51 -3.73
C LEU A 295 -10.51 -16.66 -2.73
N GLU A 296 -9.96 -17.85 -3.00
CA GLU A 296 -10.11 -19.02 -2.13
C GLU A 296 -9.12 -19.01 -0.95
N TYR A 297 -7.86 -18.60 -1.17
CA TYR A 297 -6.80 -18.77 -0.18
C TYR A 297 -6.27 -17.47 0.43
N VAL A 298 -6.37 -16.32 -0.23
CA VAL A 298 -5.91 -15.03 0.30
C VAL A 298 -7.08 -14.20 0.84
N ALA A 299 -8.15 -14.06 0.08
CA ALA A 299 -9.30 -13.22 0.47
C ALA A 299 -9.87 -13.55 1.87
N PRO A 300 -10.00 -14.84 2.31
CA PRO A 300 -10.49 -15.13 3.65
C PRO A 300 -9.57 -14.66 4.78
N LEU A 301 -8.28 -14.52 4.52
CA LEU A 301 -7.29 -14.07 5.50
C LEU A 301 -7.31 -12.55 5.68
N VAL A 302 -7.55 -11.81 4.58
CA VAL A 302 -7.52 -10.34 4.58
C VAL A 302 -8.91 -9.68 4.62
N GLY A 303 -9.99 -10.48 4.54
CA GLY A 303 -11.37 -9.98 4.56
C GLY A 303 -11.93 -9.59 3.19
N GLY A 304 -11.27 -10.03 2.10
CA GLY A 304 -11.65 -9.68 0.72
C GLY A 304 -11.16 -8.30 0.29
N THR A 305 -11.35 -7.99 -0.99
CA THR A 305 -11.08 -6.67 -1.57
C THR A 305 -11.80 -6.52 -2.90
N ASP A 306 -12.11 -5.29 -3.27
CA ASP A 306 -12.61 -4.89 -4.59
C ASP A 306 -11.53 -4.23 -5.46
N THR A 307 -10.28 -4.23 -4.98
CA THR A 307 -9.13 -3.62 -5.63
C THR A 307 -8.15 -4.66 -6.15
N ILE A 308 -7.74 -4.52 -7.41
CA ILE A 308 -6.64 -5.29 -8.01
C ILE A 308 -5.52 -4.35 -8.46
N ILE A 309 -4.32 -4.64 -8.00
CA ILE A 309 -3.08 -4.00 -8.40
C ILE A 309 -2.36 -4.98 -9.32
N PHE A 310 -2.16 -4.58 -10.59
CA PHE A 310 -1.64 -5.50 -11.59
C PHE A 310 -0.14 -5.74 -11.41
N ALA A 311 0.22 -7.00 -11.29
CA ALA A 311 1.60 -7.45 -11.26
C ALA A 311 2.35 -7.01 -12.54
N HIS A 312 3.63 -6.71 -12.40
CA HIS A 312 4.47 -6.14 -13.46
C HIS A 312 3.96 -4.82 -14.03
N GLY A 313 3.05 -4.14 -13.36
CA GLY A 313 2.48 -2.87 -13.81
C GLY A 313 1.65 -2.93 -15.09
N GLN A 314 1.26 -4.11 -15.53
CA GLN A 314 0.47 -4.30 -16.76
C GLN A 314 -0.92 -3.69 -16.64
N ASP A 315 -1.57 -3.53 -17.79
CA ASP A 315 -2.93 -3.05 -17.93
C ASP A 315 -3.75 -3.98 -18.81
N LEU A 316 -5.08 -3.80 -18.80
CA LEU A 316 -6.01 -4.61 -19.57
C LEU A 316 -6.34 -4.02 -20.95
N ALA A 317 -6.06 -2.75 -21.19
CA ALA A 317 -6.51 -2.01 -22.37
C ALA A 317 -5.57 -0.91 -22.88
N ASP A 318 -4.27 -0.96 -22.58
CA ASP A 318 -3.27 0.00 -23.05
C ASP A 318 -3.72 1.47 -22.87
N TRP A 319 -4.18 1.85 -21.68
CA TRP A 319 -4.69 3.18 -21.33
C TRP A 319 -6.03 3.59 -21.97
N HIS A 320 -6.63 2.73 -22.80
CA HIS A 320 -7.99 2.94 -23.27
C HIS A 320 -9.02 2.61 -22.18
N ASP A 321 -10.23 3.13 -22.34
CA ASP A 321 -11.34 2.81 -21.43
C ASP A 321 -11.62 1.30 -21.44
N TYR A 322 -11.93 0.77 -20.26
CA TYR A 322 -12.44 -0.60 -20.17
C TYR A 322 -13.88 -0.63 -20.67
N THR A 323 -14.12 -1.48 -21.65
CA THR A 323 -15.44 -1.64 -22.28
C THR A 323 -15.98 -3.03 -22.10
N THR A 324 -17.26 -3.22 -22.38
CA THR A 324 -17.93 -4.54 -22.37
C THR A 324 -17.36 -5.53 -23.40
N ASP A 325 -16.53 -5.08 -24.33
CA ASP A 325 -15.83 -5.95 -25.28
C ASP A 325 -14.53 -6.55 -24.69
N ASN A 326 -14.07 -6.05 -23.53
CA ASN A 326 -12.88 -6.55 -22.84
C ASN A 326 -13.24 -7.71 -21.93
N GLU A 327 -12.99 -8.94 -22.37
CA GLU A 327 -13.32 -10.17 -21.62
C GLU A 327 -12.63 -10.24 -20.26
N LYS A 328 -11.36 -9.74 -20.14
CA LYS A 328 -10.61 -9.74 -18.89
C LYS A 328 -11.23 -8.80 -17.86
N PHE A 329 -11.57 -7.59 -18.30
CA PHE A 329 -12.29 -6.63 -17.46
C PHE A 329 -13.65 -7.18 -17.02
N ASN A 330 -14.46 -7.69 -17.95
CA ASN A 330 -15.78 -8.25 -17.63
C ASN A 330 -15.68 -9.37 -16.59
N TYR A 331 -14.68 -10.24 -16.73
CA TYR A 331 -14.48 -11.33 -15.78
C TYR A 331 -14.08 -10.76 -14.39
N LEU A 332 -13.06 -9.90 -14.30
CA LEU A 332 -12.62 -9.34 -13.03
C LEU A 332 -13.73 -8.54 -12.33
N SER A 333 -14.47 -7.73 -13.08
CA SER A 333 -15.65 -7.01 -12.57
C SER A 333 -16.72 -7.97 -12.03
N SER A 334 -16.96 -9.10 -12.71
CA SER A 334 -17.90 -10.14 -12.24
C SER A 334 -17.41 -10.85 -10.96
N GLN A 335 -16.12 -10.76 -10.63
CA GLN A 335 -15.55 -11.26 -9.38
C GLN A 335 -15.54 -10.19 -8.25
N GLY A 336 -16.10 -9.01 -8.51
CA GLY A 336 -16.23 -7.93 -7.52
C GLY A 336 -15.10 -6.91 -7.53
N PHE A 337 -14.19 -6.96 -8.51
CA PHE A 337 -13.15 -5.92 -8.63
C PHE A 337 -13.70 -4.69 -9.35
N HIS A 338 -13.52 -3.53 -8.74
CA HIS A 338 -13.97 -2.24 -9.25
C HIS A 338 -12.84 -1.21 -9.32
N PHE A 339 -11.77 -1.39 -8.53
CA PHE A 339 -10.59 -0.54 -8.54
C PHE A 339 -9.41 -1.27 -9.19
N TYR A 340 -8.79 -0.62 -10.18
CA TYR A 340 -7.74 -1.21 -11.01
C TYR A 340 -6.50 -0.30 -11.02
N CYS A 341 -5.34 -0.83 -10.64
CA CYS A 341 -4.11 -0.06 -10.61
C CYS A 341 -3.01 -0.73 -11.43
N ASN A 342 -2.48 0.01 -12.40
CA ASN A 342 -1.32 -0.36 -13.20
C ASN A 342 -0.15 0.60 -12.93
N VAL A 343 0.96 0.49 -13.65
CA VAL A 343 2.09 1.40 -13.50
C VAL A 343 2.14 2.39 -14.67
N ASP A 344 2.21 3.68 -14.34
CA ASP A 344 2.65 4.74 -15.23
C ASP A 344 3.50 5.75 -14.46
N SER A 345 4.81 5.64 -14.60
CA SER A 345 5.77 6.50 -13.90
C SER A 345 5.94 7.89 -14.53
N SER A 346 5.22 8.19 -15.61
CA SER A 346 5.48 9.39 -16.41
C SER A 346 4.51 10.53 -16.19
N GLN A 347 3.34 10.26 -15.61
CA GLN A 347 2.27 11.25 -15.47
C GLN A 347 1.28 10.89 -14.36
N TYR A 348 0.44 11.86 -13.98
CA TYR A 348 -0.75 11.61 -13.19
C TYR A 348 -1.82 10.95 -14.08
N PHE A 349 -2.41 9.87 -13.57
CA PHE A 349 -3.48 9.19 -14.28
C PHE A 349 -4.52 8.66 -13.30
N LEU A 350 -5.69 9.26 -13.32
CA LEU A 350 -6.90 8.81 -12.60
C LEU A 350 -8.07 8.79 -13.57
N GLN A 351 -8.70 7.63 -13.70
CA GLN A 351 -9.86 7.44 -14.56
C GLN A 351 -11.03 6.96 -13.72
N ILE A 352 -12.03 7.81 -13.53
CA ILE A 352 -13.28 7.46 -12.85
C ILE A 352 -14.34 7.26 -13.92
N ARG A 353 -14.94 6.08 -13.93
CA ARG A 353 -16.07 5.72 -14.79
C ARG A 353 -17.22 5.25 -13.92
N ASP A 354 -18.39 5.15 -14.51
CA ASP A 354 -19.59 4.76 -13.80
C ASP A 354 -19.43 3.43 -13.02
N ASN A 355 -18.76 2.44 -13.60
CA ASN A 355 -18.65 1.08 -13.05
C ASN A 355 -17.23 0.66 -12.62
N TYR A 356 -16.24 1.55 -12.75
CA TYR A 356 -14.87 1.28 -12.28
C TYR A 356 -14.08 2.54 -12.01
N VAL A 357 -13.04 2.37 -11.20
CA VAL A 357 -11.98 3.37 -10.95
C VAL A 357 -10.64 2.76 -11.36
N ARG A 358 -9.81 3.53 -12.07
CA ARG A 358 -8.49 3.10 -12.51
C ARG A 358 -7.45 4.18 -12.23
N GLN A 359 -6.32 3.80 -11.64
CA GLN A 359 -5.25 4.73 -11.36
C GLN A 359 -3.89 4.16 -11.77
N GLY A 360 -3.11 4.96 -12.51
CA GLY A 360 -1.70 4.68 -12.80
C GLY A 360 -0.82 5.01 -11.59
N ARG A 361 0.15 4.13 -11.30
CA ARG A 361 1.04 4.26 -10.14
C ARG A 361 2.45 4.62 -10.58
N ARG A 362 3.16 5.32 -9.71
CA ARG A 362 4.55 5.76 -9.88
C ARG A 362 5.45 4.98 -8.92
N ASN A 363 6.42 4.26 -9.45
CA ASN A 363 7.40 3.55 -8.64
C ASN A 363 8.35 4.53 -7.95
N LEU A 364 8.55 4.35 -6.64
CA LEU A 364 9.57 5.02 -5.85
C LEU A 364 10.59 3.99 -5.36
N ASP A 365 11.37 3.47 -6.28
CA ASP A 365 12.32 2.37 -6.10
C ASP A 365 13.74 2.78 -6.54
N GLY A 366 14.68 1.86 -6.40
CA GLY A 366 16.06 2.12 -6.75
C GLY A 366 16.26 2.47 -8.21
N TYR A 367 15.50 1.83 -9.12
CA TYR A 367 15.58 2.16 -10.55
C TYR A 367 15.12 3.59 -10.83
N ARG A 368 14.01 4.02 -10.21
CA ARG A 368 13.50 5.38 -10.37
C ARG A 368 14.45 6.41 -9.79
N LEU A 369 14.85 6.25 -8.53
CA LEU A 369 15.74 7.18 -7.85
C LEU A 369 17.09 7.31 -8.57
N TRP A 370 17.66 6.19 -9.02
CA TRP A 370 18.93 6.19 -9.75
C TRP A 370 18.84 6.96 -11.06
N ASN A 371 17.79 6.69 -11.87
CA ASN A 371 17.61 7.36 -13.16
C ASN A 371 17.27 8.84 -13.02
N ASP A 372 16.55 9.22 -11.96
CA ASP A 372 16.22 10.62 -11.70
C ASP A 372 17.46 11.44 -11.27
N VAL A 373 18.47 10.78 -10.67
CA VAL A 373 19.76 11.41 -10.32
C VAL A 373 20.77 11.40 -11.47
N HIS A 374 20.86 10.28 -12.21
CA HIS A 374 21.95 10.06 -13.19
C HIS A 374 21.49 10.10 -14.65
N GLY A 375 20.20 10.06 -14.92
CA GLY A 375 19.63 10.10 -16.27
C GLY A 375 19.24 11.50 -16.74
N ASP A 376 18.72 11.56 -17.96
CA ASP A 376 18.33 12.82 -18.61
C ASP A 376 16.93 13.32 -18.19
N VAL A 377 16.12 12.46 -17.56
CA VAL A 377 14.72 12.76 -17.20
C VAL A 377 14.49 12.47 -15.72
N ASN A 378 14.15 13.52 -14.97
CA ASN A 378 13.71 13.40 -13.58
C ASN A 378 12.18 13.32 -13.55
N ARG A 379 11.64 12.20 -13.06
CA ARG A 379 10.19 11.92 -13.01
C ARG A 379 9.57 12.10 -11.64
N THR A 380 10.38 12.39 -10.61
CA THR A 380 9.90 12.60 -9.23
C THR A 380 10.13 14.03 -8.72
N SER A 381 10.57 14.94 -9.59
CA SER A 381 10.90 16.33 -9.21
C SER A 381 9.72 17.14 -8.67
N ASP A 382 8.49 16.71 -8.94
CA ASP A 382 7.27 17.27 -8.36
C ASP A 382 7.00 16.78 -6.92
N LEU A 383 7.60 15.65 -6.54
CA LEU A 383 7.45 15.04 -5.22
C LEU A 383 8.61 15.45 -4.28
N PHE A 384 9.84 15.31 -4.77
CA PHE A 384 11.07 15.58 -4.00
C PHE A 384 12.30 15.73 -4.91
N ASP A 385 13.43 16.11 -4.33
CA ASP A 385 14.74 16.08 -4.98
C ASP A 385 15.39 14.71 -4.78
N ALA A 386 15.41 13.88 -5.82
CA ALA A 386 15.96 12.52 -5.78
C ALA A 386 17.45 12.49 -5.35
N SER A 387 18.22 13.55 -5.61
CA SER A 387 19.64 13.63 -5.21
C SER A 387 19.85 13.69 -3.69
N GLN A 388 18.83 14.12 -2.94
CA GLN A 388 18.84 14.15 -1.47
C GLN A 388 18.35 12.84 -0.86
N ILE A 389 17.69 12.01 -1.66
CA ILE A 389 17.03 10.76 -1.24
C ILE A 389 17.95 9.57 -1.44
N LEU A 390 18.54 9.43 -2.64
CA LEU A 390 19.28 8.26 -3.09
C LEU A 390 20.31 7.81 -2.04
N ASP A 391 20.23 6.54 -1.62
CA ASP A 391 21.17 5.95 -0.68
C ASP A 391 22.58 5.88 -1.30
N PRO A 392 23.62 6.47 -0.67
CA PRO A 392 24.96 6.47 -1.24
C PRO A 392 25.60 5.08 -1.35
N ARG A 393 25.05 4.06 -0.70
CA ARG A 393 25.47 2.66 -0.83
C ARG A 393 24.94 2.01 -2.11
N ARG A 394 23.99 2.63 -2.78
CA ARG A 394 23.50 2.22 -4.11
C ARG A 394 24.46 2.75 -5.18
N THR A 395 25.49 1.96 -5.49
CA THR A 395 26.60 2.36 -6.39
C THR A 395 26.34 2.08 -7.86
N ASP A 396 25.38 1.21 -8.16
CA ASP A 396 24.94 0.83 -9.48
C ASP A 396 23.50 0.33 -9.45
N VAL A 397 22.77 0.53 -10.53
CA VAL A 397 21.44 -0.07 -10.74
C VAL A 397 21.41 -0.63 -12.16
N PRO A 398 21.14 -1.94 -12.34
CA PRO A 398 21.04 -2.53 -13.65
C PRO A 398 19.97 -1.84 -14.50
N ALA A 399 20.21 -1.73 -15.82
CA ALA A 399 19.19 -1.28 -16.77
C ALA A 399 18.05 -2.32 -16.86
N LEU A 400 16.86 -1.86 -17.29
CA LEU A 400 15.71 -2.73 -17.55
C LEU A 400 15.88 -3.51 -18.84
#